data_f65b663bbd0fc097fe36bf5d20e907d1
#
_entry.id   f65b663bbd0fc097fe36bf5d20e907d1
#
_cell.length_a   1.000
_cell.length_b   1.000
_cell.length_c   1.000
_cell.angle_alpha   90.00
_cell.angle_beta   90.00
_cell.angle_gamma   90.00
#
_symmetry.space_group_name_H-M   'P 1'
#
loop_
_entity.id
_entity.type
_entity.pdbx_description
1 polymer ?
#
loop_
_entity_poly.entity_id
_entity_poly.type
_entity_poly.pdbx_seq_one_letter_code
_entity_poly.pdbx_strand_id
1 'polypeptide(L)'
;MAFEWKQPYDNRQEQNEGRFENNENEYITGWLVCTKGPDKGTDYRIFHGQNFVGRDFSMDIVIRNDNKVSRIKHCCIVHDNKSNRTFLVPENGSLVEYNGGILSNAVELKNYDTFNIGDSTMTYVAFCEGGRKWTED
;
A
#
# COMPACT_ATOMS: atom_id res chain seq x y z
N MET A 1 4.40 -30.99 10.58
CA MET A 1 4.20 -30.44 11.18
C MET A 1 3.80 -29.31 10.86
N ALA A 2 3.12 -29.16 10.82
CA ALA A 2 2.63 -28.28 10.42
C ALA A 2 2.70 -27.12 10.93
N PHE A 3 3.13 -26.35 10.48
CA PHE A 3 3.40 -25.39 10.98
C PHE A 3 2.72 -24.35 10.51
N GLU A 4 2.20 -23.71 11.15
CA GLU A 4 1.27 -22.89 10.76
C GLU A 4 1.71 -21.57 10.68
N TRP A 5 2.46 -21.24 9.79
CA TRP A 5 2.88 -20.08 9.59
C TRP A 5 2.00 -19.09 9.31
N LYS A 6 0.94 -19.27 8.93
CA LYS A 6 0.23 -18.51 8.19
C LYS A 6 -0.71 -17.65 8.83
N GLN A 7 -0.89 -17.55 10.01
CA GLN A 7 -2.02 -17.00 10.50
C GLN A 7 -2.25 -15.58 10.23
N PRO A 8 -1.38 -14.64 10.31
CA PRO A 8 -1.82 -13.28 10.00
C PRO A 8 -1.93 -13.04 8.53
N TYR A 9 -1.02 -13.64 7.75
CA TYR A 9 -1.06 -13.39 6.37
C TYR A 9 -2.16 -14.10 5.67
N ASP A 10 -2.61 -15.19 6.15
CA ASP A 10 -3.69 -15.91 5.53
C ASP A 10 -4.94 -15.10 5.49
N ASN A 11 -5.23 -14.34 6.54
CA ASN A 11 -6.43 -13.52 6.52
C ASN A 11 -6.35 -12.45 5.46
N ARG A 12 -5.16 -11.87 5.30
CA ARG A 12 -5.02 -10.89 4.28
C ARG A 12 -5.12 -11.50 2.92
N GLN A 13 -4.56 -12.66 2.74
CA GLN A 13 -4.62 -13.32 1.46
C GLN A 13 -6.03 -13.70 1.10
N GLU A 14 -6.82 -14.06 2.07
CA GLU A 14 -8.19 -14.39 1.78
C GLU A 14 -8.97 -13.19 1.31
N GLN A 15 -8.65 -12.01 1.80
CA GLN A 15 -9.34 -10.82 1.34
C GLN A 15 -8.97 -10.49 -0.08
N ASN A 16 -7.85 -10.99 -0.55
CA ASN A 16 -7.39 -10.71 -1.88
C ASN A 16 -7.35 -11.97 -2.72
N GLU A 17 -8.25 -12.90 -2.42
CA GLU A 17 -8.17 -14.19 -3.03
C GLU A 17 -8.13 -14.18 -4.53
N GLY A 18 -8.88 -13.35 -5.17
CA GLY A 18 -8.88 -13.28 -6.62
C GLY A 18 -7.59 -12.76 -7.20
N ARG A 19 -6.69 -12.24 -6.37
CA ARG A 19 -5.45 -11.71 -6.87
C ARG A 19 -4.34 -12.72 -6.87
N PHE A 20 -4.58 -13.95 -6.45
CA PHE A 20 -3.52 -14.91 -6.34
C PHE A 20 -3.58 -15.98 -7.41
N GLU A 21 -3.78 -15.56 -8.64
CA GLU A 21 -3.86 -16.50 -9.71
C GLU A 21 -2.67 -16.46 -10.62
N ASN A 22 -1.53 -16.31 -10.11
CA ASN A 22 -0.29 -16.37 -10.89
C ASN A 22 -0.20 -15.36 -11.98
N ASN A 23 -0.78 -14.20 -11.77
CA ASN A 23 -0.73 -13.16 -12.74
C ASN A 23 0.38 -12.22 -12.30
N GLU A 24 1.23 -11.79 -13.19
CA GLU A 24 2.33 -10.96 -12.79
C GLU A 24 1.88 -9.64 -12.20
N ASN A 25 0.63 -9.22 -12.41
CA ASN A 25 0.13 -8.03 -11.76
C ASN A 25 -0.09 -8.25 -10.28
N GLU A 26 0.01 -9.51 -9.83
CA GLU A 26 -0.16 -9.82 -8.42
C GLU A 26 1.16 -10.08 -7.73
N TYR A 27 2.25 -9.80 -8.40
CA TYR A 27 3.55 -9.91 -7.76
C TYR A 27 3.77 -8.66 -6.90
N ILE A 28 4.32 -8.87 -5.74
CA ILE A 28 4.50 -7.77 -4.81
C ILE A 28 5.56 -6.82 -5.33
N THR A 29 5.32 -5.54 -5.21
CA THR A 29 6.28 -4.53 -5.64
C THR A 29 6.85 -3.74 -4.48
N GLY A 30 6.22 -3.84 -3.33
CA GLY A 30 6.68 -3.18 -2.13
C GLY A 30 5.68 -3.32 -1.03
N TRP A 31 5.87 -2.59 0.04
CA TRP A 31 4.98 -2.63 1.19
C TRP A 31 4.76 -1.22 1.72
N LEU A 32 3.61 -1.01 2.34
CA LEU A 32 3.42 0.08 3.26
C LEU A 32 3.49 -0.51 4.65
N VAL A 33 4.20 0.14 5.54
CA VAL A 33 4.26 -0.29 6.93
C VAL A 33 3.71 0.84 7.78
N CYS A 34 2.74 0.54 8.63
CA CYS A 34 2.21 1.53 9.53
C CYS A 34 3.18 1.69 10.68
N THR A 35 3.82 2.86 10.75
CA THR A 35 4.86 3.09 11.75
C THR A 35 4.35 3.91 12.92
N LYS A 36 3.17 4.56 12.78
CA LYS A 36 2.51 5.25 13.88
C LYS A 36 1.02 5.13 13.66
N GLY A 37 0.26 5.10 14.75
CA GLY A 37 -1.19 5.09 14.69
C GLY A 37 -1.79 3.81 15.25
N PRO A 38 -3.10 3.64 15.12
CA PRO A 38 -3.77 2.50 15.74
C PRO A 38 -3.31 1.16 15.22
N ASP A 39 -2.86 1.10 13.95
CA ASP A 39 -2.43 -0.17 13.37
C ASP A 39 -0.90 -0.28 13.29
N LYS A 40 -0.19 0.41 14.18
CA LYS A 40 1.26 0.40 14.19
C LYS A 40 1.80 -1.02 14.16
N GLY A 41 2.75 -1.25 13.28
CA GLY A 41 3.37 -2.56 13.12
C GLY A 41 2.77 -3.42 12.03
N THR A 42 1.65 -3.00 11.45
CA THR A 42 1.00 -3.75 10.38
C THR A 42 1.63 -3.37 9.05
N ASP A 43 1.79 -4.35 8.18
CA ASP A 43 2.27 -4.09 6.83
C ASP A 43 1.20 -4.45 5.82
N TYR A 44 1.29 -3.83 4.65
CA TYR A 44 0.32 -4.02 3.58
C TYR A 44 1.09 -4.18 2.28
N ARG A 45 0.74 -5.17 1.49
CA ARG A 45 1.43 -5.43 0.22
C ARG A 45 0.98 -4.48 -0.85
N ILE A 46 1.91 -4.07 -1.69
CA ILE A 46 1.63 -3.23 -2.85
C ILE A 46 1.89 -4.07 -4.08
N PHE A 47 0.98 -4.01 -5.04
CA PHE A 47 1.10 -4.72 -6.31
C PHE A 47 1.14 -3.73 -7.46
N HIS A 48 1.43 -4.22 -8.63
CA HIS A 48 1.44 -3.38 -9.83
C HIS A 48 0.05 -2.78 -10.06
N GLY A 49 0.02 -1.57 -10.54
CA GLY A 49 -1.23 -0.89 -10.81
C GLY A 49 -1.70 -0.13 -9.60
N GLN A 50 -3.00 0.02 -9.48
CA GLN A 50 -3.59 0.84 -8.45
C GLN A 50 -3.89 0.03 -7.21
N ASN A 51 -3.47 0.54 -6.07
CA ASN A 51 -3.77 -0.06 -4.77
C ASN A 51 -4.50 1.00 -3.96
N PHE A 52 -5.82 0.89 -3.91
CA PHE A 52 -6.63 1.88 -3.21
C PHE A 52 -6.60 1.65 -1.70
N VAL A 53 -6.40 2.72 -0.96
CA VAL A 53 -6.25 2.67 0.49
C VAL A 53 -7.50 3.24 1.15
N GLY A 54 -8.07 2.55 2.10
CA GLY A 54 -9.21 3.03 2.88
C GLY A 54 -9.54 2.08 3.98
N ARG A 55 -10.63 2.34 4.70
CA ARG A 55 -11.04 1.50 5.82
C ARG A 55 -11.92 0.33 5.41
N ASP A 56 -12.61 0.45 4.30
CA ASP A 56 -13.56 -0.56 3.90
C ASP A 56 -12.87 -1.79 3.33
N PHE A 57 -13.43 -2.96 3.54
CA PHE A 57 -12.85 -4.19 3.05
C PHE A 57 -12.77 -4.27 1.53
N SER A 58 -13.49 -3.42 0.83
CA SER A 58 -13.39 -3.40 -0.63
C SER A 58 -12.11 -2.74 -1.13
N MET A 59 -11.35 -2.13 -0.23
CA MET A 59 -10.10 -1.49 -0.63
C MET A 59 -9.00 -2.53 -0.79
N ASP A 60 -7.98 -2.20 -1.59
CA ASP A 60 -6.83 -3.07 -1.75
C ASP A 60 -5.96 -3.08 -0.50
N ILE A 61 -5.84 -1.94 0.13
CA ILE A 61 -5.10 -1.80 1.38
C ILE A 61 -6.11 -1.32 2.42
N VAL A 62 -6.39 -2.16 3.39
CA VAL A 62 -7.46 -1.91 4.36
C VAL A 62 -6.86 -1.47 5.69
N ILE A 63 -7.10 -0.20 6.03
CA ILE A 63 -6.63 0.36 7.29
C ILE A 63 -7.79 0.24 8.28
N ARG A 64 -7.72 -0.77 9.14
CA ARG A 64 -8.90 -1.15 9.89
C ARG A 64 -9.30 -0.29 11.05
N ASN A 65 -8.35 0.27 11.77
CA ASN A 65 -8.66 0.84 13.06
C ASN A 65 -8.45 2.34 13.19
N ASP A 66 -8.18 3.01 12.09
CA ASP A 66 -8.00 4.47 12.11
C ASP A 66 -9.26 5.13 11.57
N ASN A 67 -10.11 5.62 12.47
CA ASN A 67 -11.39 6.17 12.07
C ASN A 67 -11.30 7.46 11.27
N LYS A 68 -10.14 8.06 11.22
CA LYS A 68 -9.95 9.28 10.45
C LYS A 68 -9.50 9.00 9.02
N VAL A 69 -9.22 7.75 8.70
CA VAL A 69 -8.95 7.36 7.32
C VAL A 69 -10.32 7.20 6.64
N SER A 70 -10.46 7.72 5.43
CA SER A 70 -11.72 7.62 4.70
C SER A 70 -12.08 6.17 4.43
N ARG A 71 -13.37 5.87 4.44
CA ARG A 71 -13.78 4.50 4.21
C ARG A 71 -13.38 4.05 2.83
N ILE A 72 -13.59 4.88 1.84
CA ILE A 72 -13.36 4.52 0.44
C ILE A 72 -12.29 5.44 -0.12
N LYS A 73 -11.26 4.86 -0.67
CA LYS A 73 -10.24 5.58 -1.44
C LYS A 73 -9.71 6.85 -0.79
N HIS A 74 -9.08 6.69 0.35
CA HIS A 74 -8.42 7.82 1.00
C HIS A 74 -7.27 8.32 0.11
N CYS A 75 -6.54 7.39 -0.47
CA CYS A 75 -5.47 7.67 -1.41
C CYS A 75 -5.22 6.41 -2.23
N CYS A 76 -4.30 6.48 -3.17
CA CYS A 76 -3.97 5.34 -4.01
C CYS A 76 -2.45 5.24 -4.12
N ILE A 77 -1.94 4.02 -4.03
CA ILE A 77 -0.54 3.75 -4.28
C ILE A 77 -0.46 3.07 -5.64
N VAL A 78 0.28 3.65 -6.55
CA VAL A 78 0.34 3.15 -7.92
C VAL A 78 1.76 2.74 -8.25
N HIS A 79 1.93 1.49 -8.65
CA HIS A 79 3.23 1.03 -9.14
C HIS A 79 3.15 0.85 -10.65
N ASP A 80 4.08 1.49 -11.37
CA ASP A 80 4.15 1.38 -12.81
C ASP A 80 5.30 0.46 -13.18
N ASN A 81 4.99 -0.70 -13.77
CA ASN A 81 6.01 -1.66 -14.14
C ASN A 81 6.97 -1.13 -15.19
N LYS A 82 6.47 -0.29 -16.09
CA LYS A 82 7.30 0.18 -17.16
C LYS A 82 8.42 1.05 -16.66
N SER A 83 8.14 1.99 -15.80
CA SER A 83 9.15 2.86 -15.24
C SER A 83 9.75 2.29 -13.96
N ASN A 84 9.13 1.26 -13.40
CA ASN A 84 9.52 0.64 -12.14
C ASN A 84 9.54 1.67 -11.00
N ARG A 85 8.49 2.49 -10.96
CA ARG A 85 8.38 3.56 -9.95
C ARG A 85 7.03 3.48 -9.28
N THR A 86 6.98 3.93 -8.05
CA THR A 86 5.77 3.90 -7.23
C THR A 86 5.37 5.31 -6.87
N PHE A 87 4.08 5.59 -6.94
CA PHE A 87 3.54 6.93 -6.71
C PHE A 87 2.46 6.91 -5.66
N LEU A 88 2.40 7.98 -4.89
CA LEU A 88 1.32 8.22 -3.95
C LEU A 88 0.39 9.24 -4.61
N VAL A 89 -0.88 8.90 -4.74
CA VAL A 89 -1.86 9.71 -5.44
C VAL A 89 -2.95 10.08 -4.45
N PRO A 90 -3.14 11.36 -4.16
CA PRO A 90 -4.22 11.76 -3.25
C PRO A 90 -5.55 11.63 -3.97
N GLU A 91 -6.61 11.39 -3.19
CA GLU A 91 -7.96 11.32 -3.73
C GLU A 91 -8.76 12.50 -3.20
N ASN A 92 -9.78 12.90 -3.95
CA ASN A 92 -10.57 14.06 -3.59
C ASN A 92 -11.24 13.86 -2.24
N GLY A 93 -11.20 14.90 -1.43
CA GLY A 93 -11.93 14.89 -0.17
C GLY A 93 -11.20 14.25 0.99
N SER A 94 -10.01 13.73 0.76
CA SER A 94 -9.25 13.12 1.83
C SER A 94 -7.89 13.78 1.92
N LEU A 95 -7.40 13.97 3.12
CA LEU A 95 -6.13 14.67 3.32
C LEU A 95 -4.99 13.71 3.47
N VAL A 96 -3.92 13.96 2.72
CA VAL A 96 -2.68 13.23 2.82
C VAL A 96 -1.59 14.25 3.11
N GLU A 97 -0.81 14.03 4.16
CA GLU A 97 0.30 14.90 4.46
C GLU A 97 1.59 14.28 4.01
N TYR A 98 2.39 15.06 3.31
CA TYR A 98 3.66 14.58 2.80
C TYR A 98 4.67 15.72 2.88
N ASN A 99 5.82 15.45 3.47
CA ASN A 99 6.88 16.46 3.63
C ASN A 99 6.37 17.75 4.27
N GLY A 100 5.53 17.61 5.27
CA GLY A 100 5.10 18.75 6.07
C GLY A 100 3.98 19.55 5.48
N GLY A 101 3.35 19.11 4.41
CA GLY A 101 2.25 19.84 3.80
C GLY A 101 1.20 18.90 3.26
N ILE A 102 0.11 19.49 2.80
CA ILE A 102 -0.98 18.71 2.23
C ILE A 102 -0.62 18.38 0.78
N LEU A 103 -0.70 17.11 0.45
CA LEU A 103 -0.40 16.66 -0.89
C LEU A 103 -1.57 16.94 -1.81
N SER A 104 -1.33 17.65 -2.90
CA SER A 104 -2.39 17.95 -3.84
C SER A 104 -2.23 17.26 -5.19
N ASN A 105 -1.05 16.75 -5.49
CA ASN A 105 -0.79 16.04 -6.73
C ASN A 105 -0.02 14.77 -6.46
N ALA A 106 0.03 13.87 -7.41
CA ALA A 106 0.78 12.64 -7.25
C ALA A 106 2.25 12.93 -7.02
N VAL A 107 2.89 12.12 -6.19
CA VAL A 107 4.31 12.25 -5.92
C VAL A 107 4.94 10.87 -5.97
N GLU A 108 6.17 10.80 -6.42
CA GLU A 108 6.88 9.53 -6.43
C GLU A 108 7.36 9.20 -5.02
N LEU A 109 7.13 7.96 -4.60
CA LEU A 109 7.62 7.48 -3.32
C LEU A 109 8.95 6.80 -3.51
N LYS A 110 9.91 7.17 -2.67
CA LYS A 110 11.20 6.51 -2.63
C LYS A 110 11.25 5.64 -1.40
N ASN A 111 12.14 4.67 -1.40
CA ASN A 111 12.25 3.73 -0.29
C ASN A 111 12.39 4.49 1.02
N TYR A 112 11.56 4.15 1.98
CA TYR A 112 11.49 4.72 3.32
C TYR A 112 10.84 6.11 3.40
N ASP A 113 10.26 6.60 2.32
CA ASP A 113 9.44 7.81 2.42
C ASP A 113 8.23 7.54 3.30
N THR A 114 7.77 8.57 3.96
CA THR A 114 6.62 8.46 4.84
C THR A 114 5.55 9.46 4.43
N PHE A 115 4.32 9.16 4.78
CA PHE A 115 3.21 10.08 4.61
C PHE A 115 2.18 9.79 5.70
N ASN A 116 1.31 10.76 5.96
CA ASN A 116 0.30 10.62 7.01
C ASN A 116 -1.09 10.61 6.42
N ILE A 117 -1.91 9.70 6.89
CA ILE A 117 -3.33 9.68 6.58
C ILE A 117 -4.05 9.41 7.89
N GLY A 118 -5.10 10.19 8.17
CA GLY A 118 -5.78 10.08 9.46
C GLY A 118 -4.78 10.32 10.58
N ASP A 119 -4.76 9.42 11.54
CA ASP A 119 -3.83 9.46 12.65
C ASP A 119 -2.63 8.55 12.41
N SER A 120 -2.49 8.04 11.20
CA SER A 120 -1.48 7.03 10.90
C SER A 120 -0.34 7.57 10.06
N THR A 121 0.85 7.09 10.34
CA THR A 121 2.02 7.35 9.50
C THR A 121 2.37 6.06 8.80
N MET A 122 2.48 6.15 7.48
CA MET A 122 2.83 5.01 6.65
C MET A 122 4.24 5.22 6.10
N THR A 123 5.02 4.16 6.10
CA THR A 123 6.37 4.16 5.54
C THR A 123 6.39 3.22 4.34
N TYR A 124 6.87 3.71 3.22
CA TYR A 124 6.96 2.91 2.00
C TYR A 124 8.27 2.13 1.99
N VAL A 125 8.20 0.84 1.74
CA VAL A 125 9.37 -0.03 1.62
C VAL A 125 9.34 -0.63 0.22
N ALA A 126 10.35 -0.36 -0.57
CA ALA A 126 10.37 -0.81 -1.95
C ALA A 126 10.96 -2.21 -2.06
N PHE A 127 10.29 -3.06 -2.81
CA PHE A 127 10.93 -4.27 -3.28
C PHE A 127 11.44 -4.00 -4.69
N CYS A 128 10.58 -3.44 -5.54
CA CYS A 128 10.96 -3.10 -6.92
C CYS A 128 11.51 -1.68 -6.95
N GLU A 129 12.77 -1.57 -7.27
CA GLU A 129 13.38 -0.26 -7.48
C GLU A 129 14.68 -0.46 -8.25
N GLY A 130 15.07 0.53 -9.00
CA GLY A 130 16.28 0.45 -9.80
C GLY A 130 16.19 -0.71 -10.77
N GLY A 131 17.16 -1.59 -10.72
CA GLY A 131 17.18 -2.75 -11.59
C GLY A 131 16.38 -3.93 -11.11
N ARG A 132 15.80 -3.86 -9.89
CA ARG A 132 15.06 -4.98 -9.35
C ARG A 132 13.60 -4.83 -9.75
N LYS A 133 13.17 -5.61 -10.69
CA LYS A 133 11.81 -5.54 -11.19
C LYS A 133 11.38 -6.91 -11.68
N TRP A 134 10.09 -7.09 -11.80
CA TRP A 134 9.55 -8.37 -12.22
C TRP A 134 9.50 -8.53 -13.73
N THR A 135 9.42 -7.43 -14.47
CA THR A 135 9.28 -7.56 -15.92
C THR A 135 10.63 -7.93 -16.53
N GLU A 136 10.52 -8.77 -17.53
CA GLU A 136 11.75 -9.14 -18.12
C GLU A 136 12.05 -8.24 -19.16
N ASP A 137 13.10 -8.05 -19.54
CA ASP A 137 13.36 -7.22 -20.58
C ASP A 137 14.07 -7.55 -21.49
#